data_e89d2eaff6baaea97aac2a9b3ade754d
#
_entry.id   e89d2eaff6baaea97aac2a9b3ade754d
#
_cell.length_a   1.000
_cell.length_b   1.000
_cell.length_c   1.000
_cell.angle_alpha   90.00
_cell.angle_beta   90.00
_cell.angle_gamma   90.00
#
_symmetry.space_group_name_H-M   'P 1'
#
loop_
_entity.id
_entity.type
_entity.pdbx_description
1 polymer ?
#
loop_
_entity_poly.entity_id
_entity_poly.type
_entity_poly.pdbx_seq_one_letter_code
_entity_poly.pdbx_strand_id
1 'polypeptide(L)'
;MNKQHLIKYLQVSNKLETIAREYPLAVARLWIPHCHRWDGKSSQSDRERGCGQPMQFVGNGLYTCKHCNITERRTSQREGIAHALRHSEAFLLSGGNRSGKTESGAGMLPVAFAAGSNEWWVREWAALNQIPIEMLPKEPSEVWVSALSYGDALTYLRPKIEKYCPINTKFVRWKAQDRAHALLPNGGKIMSMSAESGREKFQGGAVSLVVLDEEHPKAIFDESMLRCIDYKGKVICTMTPLKGITWVHDVFIENPQTGYGSYTISGLDNPYVSSVKMRKAIAHMSEASQRSRLFGEFTNQQGIVYPEFDRNVHIVKSFDPPAHWPRDRAIDFGVRNPFACLFFAHDEREDVLHVYREYYKTEKTSLENGRNLNNIQRRYNEDYRWTVCDPESRDGRMTLMRECGIENKPAPKHLGVVETINWVKERLALDAEGNPHLVIHDNCKALIKEFRLYRWAKSEKGDRPHKANDHALDALRYEIAFLKRWQMHQ
;
A
#
# COMPACT_ATOMS: atom_id res chain seq x y z
N MET A 1 17.06 2.07 51.90
CA MET A 1 16.11 3.15 51.56
C MET A 1 15.55 3.70 52.85
N ASN A 2 15.63 5.04 53.12
CA ASN A 2 15.13 5.65 54.34
C ASN A 2 13.58 5.55 54.37
N LYS A 3 12.99 5.39 55.59
CA LYS A 3 11.53 5.26 55.82
C LYS A 3 10.71 6.36 55.12
N GLN A 4 11.20 7.60 55.14
CA GLN A 4 10.57 8.74 54.44
C GLN A 4 10.59 8.61 52.91
N HIS A 5 11.70 8.09 52.34
CA HIS A 5 11.77 7.78 50.89
C HIS A 5 10.83 6.66 50.49
N LEU A 6 10.67 5.65 51.35
CA LEU A 6 9.73 4.56 51.10
C LEU A 6 8.29 5.04 51.13
N ILE A 7 7.91 5.88 52.11
CA ILE A 7 6.55 6.46 52.19
C ILE A 7 6.26 7.32 50.95
N LYS A 8 7.20 8.20 50.58
CA LYS A 8 7.05 9.03 49.37
C LYS A 8 6.93 8.18 48.09
N TYR A 9 7.72 7.11 47.98
CA TYR A 9 7.66 6.16 46.88
C TYR A 9 6.30 5.47 46.81
N LEU A 10 5.77 4.96 47.92
CA LEU A 10 4.46 4.33 48.00
C LEU A 10 3.32 5.30 47.69
N GLN A 11 3.41 6.54 48.16
CA GLN A 11 2.41 7.57 47.81
C GLN A 11 2.42 7.90 46.31
N VAL A 12 3.60 8.00 45.71
CA VAL A 12 3.74 8.21 44.24
C VAL A 12 3.26 6.98 43.48
N SER A 13 3.60 5.78 43.94
CA SER A 13 3.16 4.53 43.31
C SER A 13 1.64 4.40 43.35
N ASN A 14 1.00 4.60 44.49
CA ASN A 14 -0.46 4.57 44.64
C ASN A 14 -1.15 5.63 43.77
N LYS A 15 -0.57 6.83 43.66
CA LYS A 15 -1.09 7.86 42.76
C LYS A 15 -0.98 7.45 41.29
N LEU A 16 0.14 6.84 40.88
CA LEU A 16 0.31 6.34 39.52
C LEU A 16 -0.65 5.19 39.21
N GLU A 17 -0.89 4.28 40.14
CA GLU A 17 -1.88 3.20 39.99
C GLU A 17 -3.30 3.75 39.80
N THR A 18 -3.68 4.79 40.59
CA THR A 18 -4.98 5.45 40.45
C THR A 18 -5.10 6.12 39.08
N ILE A 19 -4.07 6.87 38.66
CA ILE A 19 -4.05 7.48 37.32
C ILE A 19 -4.14 6.42 36.23
N ALA A 20 -3.38 5.33 36.35
CA ALA A 20 -3.38 4.25 35.37
C ALA A 20 -4.76 3.58 35.25
N ARG A 21 -5.51 3.49 36.33
CA ARG A 21 -6.87 2.94 36.35
C ARG A 21 -7.90 3.91 35.79
N GLU A 22 -7.83 5.18 36.17
CA GLU A 22 -8.85 6.18 35.81
C GLU A 22 -8.64 6.79 34.42
N TYR A 23 -7.36 6.98 34.05
CA TYR A 23 -6.93 7.59 32.79
C TYR A 23 -5.80 6.75 32.14
N PRO A 24 -6.08 5.56 31.64
CA PRO A 24 -5.05 4.63 31.15
C PRO A 24 -4.14 5.22 30.08
N LEU A 25 -4.66 6.13 29.24
CA LEU A 25 -3.85 6.81 28.22
C LEU A 25 -2.73 7.63 28.82
N ALA A 26 -2.93 8.31 29.96
CA ALA A 26 -1.92 9.17 30.58
C ALA A 26 -0.59 8.47 30.85
N VAL A 27 -0.62 7.18 31.13
CA VAL A 27 0.57 6.35 31.43
C VAL A 27 0.97 5.43 30.27
N ALA A 28 0.24 5.47 29.15
CA ALA A 28 0.50 4.62 28.01
C ALA A 28 1.76 5.06 27.25
N ARG A 29 2.67 4.12 26.97
CA ARG A 29 3.92 4.39 26.28
C ARG A 29 3.90 3.84 24.87
N LEU A 30 4.33 4.66 23.92
CA LEU A 30 4.73 4.24 22.60
C LEU A 30 6.15 3.66 22.70
N TRP A 31 6.35 2.45 22.23
CA TRP A 31 7.66 1.82 22.36
C TRP A 31 8.73 2.46 21.46
N ILE A 32 9.96 2.41 21.94
CA ILE A 32 11.19 2.71 21.22
C ILE A 32 12.05 1.44 21.19
N PRO A 33 12.95 1.26 20.21
CA PRO A 33 13.77 0.07 20.13
C PRO A 33 14.72 -0.04 21.32
N HIS A 34 14.99 -1.27 21.74
CA HIS A 34 16.02 -1.57 22.73
C HIS A 34 17.26 -2.12 22.03
N CYS A 35 18.42 -1.91 22.66
CA CYS A 35 19.69 -2.39 22.15
C CYS A 35 19.74 -3.93 22.15
N HIS A 36 19.86 -4.51 20.96
CA HIS A 36 20.08 -5.92 20.77
C HIS A 36 21.46 -6.09 20.11
N ARG A 37 22.38 -6.75 20.78
CA ARG A 37 23.68 -7.07 20.20
C ARG A 37 23.51 -8.15 19.12
N TRP A 38 23.69 -7.79 17.84
CA TRP A 38 23.73 -8.75 16.75
C TRP A 38 24.98 -8.50 15.90
N ASP A 39 25.92 -9.43 15.98
CA ASP A 39 27.17 -9.42 15.21
C ASP A 39 27.11 -10.27 13.93
N GLY A 40 25.95 -10.85 13.60
CA GLY A 40 25.76 -11.71 12.43
C GLY A 40 26.38 -13.10 12.52
N LYS A 41 27.22 -13.36 13.52
CA LYS A 41 27.98 -14.61 13.69
C LYS A 41 27.64 -15.40 14.97
N SER A 42 26.94 -14.76 15.91
CA SER A 42 26.59 -15.37 17.19
C SER A 42 25.45 -16.39 17.06
N SER A 43 25.46 -17.38 17.97
CA SER A 43 24.42 -18.39 18.09
C SER A 43 23.03 -17.74 18.33
N GLN A 44 21.96 -18.49 18.08
CA GLN A 44 20.59 -18.01 18.25
C GLN A 44 20.29 -17.50 19.67
N SER A 45 20.96 -18.06 20.69
CA SER A 45 20.87 -17.64 22.11
C SER A 45 21.57 -16.31 22.38
N ASP A 46 22.62 -15.99 21.64
CA ASP A 46 23.41 -14.76 21.82
C ASP A 46 22.80 -13.56 21.12
N ARG A 47 21.93 -13.79 20.13
CA ARG A 47 21.22 -12.75 19.38
C ARG A 47 20.20 -11.98 20.22
N GLU A 48 19.73 -12.55 21.33
CA GLU A 48 18.84 -11.90 22.29
C GLU A 48 19.60 -11.15 23.40
N ARG A 49 20.93 -11.31 23.48
CA ARG A 49 21.78 -10.67 24.48
C ARG A 49 22.27 -9.30 24.06
N GLY A 50 21.33 -8.37 23.83
CA GLY A 50 21.66 -6.95 23.88
C GLY A 50 21.83 -6.49 25.33
N CYS A 51 22.31 -5.28 25.55
CA CYS A 51 22.30 -4.71 26.92
C CYS A 51 20.87 -4.43 27.41
N GLY A 52 19.85 -4.62 26.56
CA GLY A 52 18.44 -4.41 26.88
C GLY A 52 18.04 -2.95 27.12
N GLN A 53 18.99 -2.02 27.07
CA GLN A 53 18.71 -0.60 27.34
C GLN A 53 17.94 0.05 26.19
N PRO A 54 17.00 0.95 26.49
CA PRO A 54 16.35 1.74 25.47
C PRO A 54 17.36 2.54 24.65
N MET A 55 17.19 2.55 23.31
CA MET A 55 18.06 3.31 22.43
C MET A 55 17.54 4.75 22.29
N GLN A 56 18.45 5.71 22.14
CA GLN A 56 18.12 7.10 21.92
C GLN A 56 18.03 7.39 20.42
N PHE A 57 16.96 8.04 19.98
CA PHE A 57 16.82 8.54 18.61
C PHE A 57 17.79 9.70 18.38
N VAL A 58 18.58 9.63 17.31
CA VAL A 58 19.58 10.64 16.94
C VAL A 58 19.31 11.27 15.56
N GLY A 59 18.18 10.97 14.95
CA GLY A 59 17.77 11.51 13.65
C GLY A 59 17.88 10.49 12.50
N ASN A 60 17.20 10.77 11.39
CA ASN A 60 17.25 9.98 10.15
C ASN A 60 17.01 8.45 10.32
N GLY A 61 16.16 8.05 11.27
CA GLY A 61 15.91 6.64 11.58
C GLY A 61 17.04 5.95 12.31
N LEU A 62 18.04 6.68 12.80
CA LEU A 62 19.15 6.15 13.58
C LEU A 62 18.86 6.22 15.08
N TYR A 63 19.21 5.16 15.78
CA TYR A 63 19.11 5.03 17.22
C TYR A 63 20.47 4.64 17.79
N THR A 64 20.86 5.29 18.87
CA THR A 64 22.14 5.04 19.57
C THR A 64 21.89 4.44 20.95
N CYS A 65 22.59 3.38 21.24
CA CYS A 65 22.71 2.83 22.57
C CYS A 65 23.88 3.47 23.30
N LYS A 66 23.60 4.29 24.31
CA LYS A 66 24.66 4.96 25.10
C LYS A 66 25.55 4.00 25.88
N HIS A 67 25.03 2.84 26.25
CA HIS A 67 25.77 1.83 27.01
C HIS A 67 26.77 1.04 26.13
N CYS A 68 26.33 0.66 24.91
CA CYS A 68 27.17 -0.14 24.00
C CYS A 68 27.89 0.72 22.97
N ASN A 69 27.58 2.01 22.87
CA ASN A 69 28.07 2.94 21.84
C ASN A 69 27.81 2.44 20.40
N ILE A 70 26.66 1.80 20.20
CA ILE A 70 26.23 1.28 18.89
C ILE A 70 25.17 2.19 18.34
N THR A 71 25.33 2.62 17.08
CA THR A 71 24.31 3.37 16.33
C THR A 71 23.86 2.55 15.15
N GLU A 72 22.55 2.36 15.04
CA GLU A 72 21.97 1.55 13.96
C GLU A 72 20.61 2.09 13.53
N ARG A 73 20.19 1.75 12.30
CA ARG A 73 18.86 2.11 11.77
C ARG A 73 17.81 1.22 12.39
N ARG A 74 16.80 1.83 13.03
CA ARG A 74 15.68 1.16 13.70
C ARG A 74 14.39 1.94 13.46
N THR A 75 13.28 1.31 13.75
CA THR A 75 11.93 1.90 13.69
C THR A 75 11.29 1.93 15.08
N SER A 76 10.26 2.74 15.29
CA SER A 76 9.52 2.79 16.55
C SER A 76 8.07 3.21 16.37
N GLN A 77 7.21 2.83 17.31
CA GLN A 77 5.84 3.36 17.40
C GLN A 77 5.84 4.86 17.59
N ARG A 78 6.71 5.38 18.46
CA ARG A 78 6.80 6.81 18.75
C ARG A 78 7.07 7.63 17.50
N GLU A 79 8.08 7.26 16.72
CA GLU A 79 8.38 7.92 15.46
C GLU A 79 7.22 7.79 14.47
N GLY A 80 6.61 6.61 14.36
CA GLY A 80 5.46 6.39 13.48
C GLY A 80 4.30 7.33 13.78
N ILE A 81 3.94 7.49 15.04
CA ILE A 81 2.87 8.42 15.47
C ILE A 81 3.31 9.89 15.29
N ALA A 82 4.56 10.25 15.64
CA ALA A 82 5.05 11.59 15.42
C ALA A 82 5.04 11.99 13.94
N HIS A 83 5.42 11.07 13.04
CA HIS A 83 5.31 11.28 11.60
C HIS A 83 3.84 11.42 11.15
N ALA A 84 2.94 10.54 11.62
CA ALA A 84 1.51 10.62 11.29
C ALA A 84 0.90 11.97 11.65
N LEU A 85 1.32 12.55 12.77
CA LEU A 85 0.82 13.86 13.21
C LEU A 85 1.38 15.03 12.39
N ARG A 86 2.60 14.94 11.87
CA ARG A 86 3.21 15.99 11.02
C ARG A 86 2.56 16.15 9.65
N HIS A 87 1.96 15.08 9.10
CA HIS A 87 1.28 15.13 7.82
C HIS A 87 -0.15 15.65 7.98
N SER A 88 -0.57 16.55 7.09
CA SER A 88 -1.80 17.32 7.29
C SER A 88 -3.07 16.58 6.88
N GLU A 89 -3.01 15.66 5.88
CA GLU A 89 -4.21 15.10 5.27
C GLU A 89 -4.31 13.59 5.45
N ALA A 90 -3.32 12.83 4.99
CA ALA A 90 -3.36 11.39 5.05
C ALA A 90 -2.01 10.77 5.40
N PHE A 91 -2.04 9.66 6.12
CA PHE A 91 -0.84 8.97 6.54
C PHE A 91 -0.98 7.45 6.51
N LEU A 92 0.03 6.78 5.99
CA LEU A 92 0.15 5.33 6.04
C LEU A 92 1.13 4.92 7.15
N LEU A 93 0.61 4.27 8.18
CA LEU A 93 1.41 3.57 9.18
C LEU A 93 1.45 2.08 8.84
N SER A 94 2.34 1.69 7.93
CA SER A 94 2.55 0.28 7.62
C SER A 94 3.43 -0.39 8.67
N GLY A 95 3.34 -1.69 8.78
CA GLY A 95 4.20 -2.38 9.71
C GLY A 95 4.07 -3.89 9.68
N GLY A 96 5.14 -4.56 10.08
CA GLY A 96 5.15 -6.00 10.25
C GLY A 96 4.14 -6.47 11.31
N ASN A 97 3.92 -7.77 11.35
CA ASN A 97 3.11 -8.38 12.41
C ASN A 97 3.71 -8.04 13.77
N ARG A 98 2.85 -7.79 14.78
CA ARG A 98 3.27 -7.43 16.14
C ARG A 98 4.10 -6.14 16.25
N SER A 99 4.15 -5.30 15.22
CA SER A 99 4.78 -3.99 15.30
C SER A 99 4.05 -3.00 16.22
N GLY A 100 2.80 -3.30 16.60
CA GLY A 100 1.99 -2.44 17.47
C GLY A 100 1.30 -1.29 16.76
N LYS A 101 1.27 -1.27 15.42
CA LYS A 101 0.60 -0.23 14.61
C LYS A 101 -0.88 -0.03 15.00
N THR A 102 -1.65 -1.11 15.13
CA THR A 102 -3.07 -1.05 15.56
C THR A 102 -3.21 -0.55 16.99
N GLU A 103 -2.30 -0.93 17.90
CA GLU A 103 -2.32 -0.48 19.30
C GLU A 103 -2.16 1.03 19.42
N SER A 104 -1.18 1.60 18.69
CA SER A 104 -0.93 3.04 18.70
C SER A 104 -1.86 3.83 17.78
N GLY A 105 -2.02 3.38 16.53
CA GLY A 105 -2.79 4.09 15.50
C GLY A 105 -4.30 3.99 15.69
N ALA A 106 -4.82 2.80 16.05
CA ALA A 106 -6.27 2.59 16.19
C ALA A 106 -6.74 2.50 17.65
N GLY A 107 -5.82 2.40 18.62
CA GLY A 107 -6.15 2.39 20.06
C GLY A 107 -5.86 3.74 20.74
N MET A 108 -4.59 4.11 20.91
CA MET A 108 -4.18 5.31 21.66
C MET A 108 -4.57 6.61 20.97
N LEU A 109 -4.24 6.75 19.70
CA LEU A 109 -4.39 8.00 18.97
C LEU A 109 -5.85 8.47 18.84
N PRO A 110 -6.82 7.59 18.52
CA PRO A 110 -8.23 7.97 18.50
C PRO A 110 -8.74 8.53 19.83
N VAL A 111 -8.30 7.96 20.95
CA VAL A 111 -8.70 8.43 22.29
C VAL A 111 -8.09 9.82 22.57
N ALA A 112 -6.82 10.05 22.21
CA ALA A 112 -6.19 11.35 22.34
C ALA A 112 -6.88 12.44 21.49
N PHE A 113 -7.23 12.11 20.23
CA PHE A 113 -7.93 13.02 19.33
C PHE A 113 -9.35 13.32 19.80
N ALA A 114 -10.10 12.30 20.20
CA ALA A 114 -11.47 12.49 20.66
C ALA A 114 -11.54 13.34 21.93
N ALA A 115 -10.58 13.17 22.84
CA ALA A 115 -10.51 13.94 24.08
C ALA A 115 -10.04 15.37 23.88
N GLY A 116 -9.08 15.58 23.01
CA GLY A 116 -8.45 16.89 22.79
C GLY A 116 -7.33 17.20 23.79
N SER A 117 -6.43 18.10 23.36
CA SER A 117 -5.21 18.44 24.12
C SER A 117 -5.45 19.37 25.32
N ASN A 118 -6.66 19.90 25.51
CA ASN A 118 -7.04 20.62 26.73
C ASN A 118 -7.14 19.68 27.94
N GLU A 119 -7.32 18.38 27.72
CA GLU A 119 -7.33 17.38 28.79
C GLU A 119 -5.91 17.15 29.34
N TRP A 120 -5.75 17.22 30.67
CA TRP A 120 -4.47 17.06 31.31
C TRP A 120 -3.84 15.68 31.06
N TRP A 121 -4.62 14.64 31.02
CA TRP A 121 -4.14 13.27 30.78
C TRP A 121 -3.71 13.01 29.34
N VAL A 122 -4.23 13.78 28.38
CA VAL A 122 -3.72 13.79 26.99
C VAL A 122 -2.38 14.51 26.92
N ARG A 123 -2.22 15.63 27.67
CA ARG A 123 -0.94 16.34 27.77
C ARG A 123 0.15 15.46 28.40
N GLU A 124 -0.19 14.72 29.48
CA GLU A 124 0.75 13.78 30.09
C GLU A 124 1.16 12.66 29.11
N TRP A 125 0.21 12.09 28.38
CA TRP A 125 0.53 11.10 27.33
C TRP A 125 1.44 11.69 26.25
N ALA A 126 1.15 12.88 25.75
CA ALA A 126 1.95 13.55 24.74
C ALA A 126 3.37 13.84 25.25
N ALA A 127 3.51 14.37 26.47
CA ALA A 127 4.80 14.64 27.10
C ALA A 127 5.63 13.36 27.31
N LEU A 128 4.99 12.30 27.83
CA LEU A 128 5.60 10.99 28.08
C LEU A 128 6.18 10.37 26.79
N ASN A 129 5.50 10.58 25.67
CA ASN A 129 5.85 10.03 24.38
C ASN A 129 6.58 11.02 23.45
N GLN A 130 6.88 12.24 23.94
CA GLN A 130 7.53 13.30 23.16
C GLN A 130 6.74 13.65 21.87
N ILE A 131 5.41 13.65 21.98
CA ILE A 131 4.51 14.05 20.92
C ILE A 131 4.25 15.56 21.04
N PRO A 132 4.43 16.35 19.98
CA PRO A 132 4.09 17.77 19.99
C PRO A 132 2.59 17.97 20.23
N ILE A 133 2.23 18.61 21.34
CA ILE A 133 0.84 18.73 21.79
C ILE A 133 -0.02 19.58 20.86
N GLU A 134 0.60 20.53 20.18
CA GLU A 134 -0.02 21.42 19.21
C GLU A 134 -0.54 20.69 17.93
N MET A 135 -0.11 19.45 17.73
CA MET A 135 -0.55 18.62 16.63
C MET A 135 -1.84 17.85 16.93
N LEU A 136 -2.33 17.91 18.16
CA LEU A 136 -3.61 17.33 18.56
C LEU A 136 -4.71 18.40 18.56
N PRO A 137 -5.99 18.03 18.29
CA PRO A 137 -7.11 18.95 18.50
C PRO A 137 -7.09 19.51 19.91
N LYS A 138 -7.47 20.78 20.09
CA LYS A 138 -7.59 21.37 21.43
C LYS A 138 -8.84 20.88 22.15
N GLU A 139 -9.94 20.94 21.44
CA GLU A 139 -11.27 20.63 21.96
C GLU A 139 -11.67 19.17 21.68
N PRO A 140 -12.62 18.62 22.43
CA PRO A 140 -13.20 17.32 22.16
C PRO A 140 -13.79 17.24 20.75
N SER A 141 -13.65 16.09 20.10
CA SER A 141 -14.07 15.93 18.72
C SER A 141 -14.66 14.55 18.43
N GLU A 142 -15.28 14.38 17.27
CA GLU A 142 -15.69 13.09 16.75
C GLU A 142 -14.56 12.45 15.94
N VAL A 143 -14.32 11.17 16.19
CA VAL A 143 -13.30 10.34 15.54
C VAL A 143 -13.93 9.04 15.05
N TRP A 144 -13.54 8.57 13.89
CA TRP A 144 -13.98 7.28 13.35
C TRP A 144 -12.81 6.29 13.31
N VAL A 145 -13.09 5.05 13.76
CA VAL A 145 -12.14 3.93 13.69
C VAL A 145 -12.82 2.77 13.01
N SER A 146 -12.26 2.30 11.90
CA SER A 146 -12.85 1.26 11.07
C SER A 146 -11.96 0.04 10.93
N ALA A 147 -12.54 -1.16 11.03
CA ALA A 147 -11.95 -2.43 10.65
C ALA A 147 -12.49 -2.90 9.30
N LEU A 148 -11.93 -3.98 8.74
CA LEU A 148 -12.44 -4.58 7.52
C LEU A 148 -13.82 -5.21 7.73
N SER A 149 -13.99 -5.97 8.83
CA SER A 149 -15.24 -6.64 9.18
C SER A 149 -15.78 -6.18 10.52
N TYR A 150 -17.07 -6.42 10.75
CA TYR A 150 -17.66 -6.23 12.06
C TYR A 150 -17.01 -7.12 13.13
N GLY A 151 -16.71 -8.36 12.78
CA GLY A 151 -16.02 -9.31 13.67
C GLY A 151 -14.66 -8.79 14.12
N ASP A 152 -13.88 -8.21 13.20
CA ASP A 152 -12.57 -7.60 13.52
C ASP A 152 -12.73 -6.36 14.39
N ALA A 153 -13.72 -5.52 14.11
CA ALA A 153 -14.01 -4.35 14.94
C ALA A 153 -14.32 -4.77 16.39
N LEU A 154 -15.16 -5.78 16.57
CA LEU A 154 -15.56 -6.28 17.88
C LEU A 154 -14.40 -6.95 18.64
N THR A 155 -13.61 -7.76 17.93
CA THR A 155 -12.59 -8.63 18.54
C THR A 155 -11.26 -7.89 18.75
N TYR A 156 -10.88 -7.01 17.83
CA TYR A 156 -9.54 -6.44 17.83
C TYR A 156 -9.50 -4.93 18.07
N LEU A 157 -10.43 -4.12 17.51
CA LEU A 157 -10.37 -2.67 17.63
C LEU A 157 -10.98 -2.16 18.94
N ARG A 158 -12.23 -2.56 19.23
CA ARG A 158 -12.97 -2.06 20.40
C ARG A 158 -12.24 -2.31 21.71
N PRO A 159 -11.67 -3.50 21.98
CA PRO A 159 -10.88 -3.72 23.20
C PRO A 159 -9.66 -2.82 23.33
N LYS A 160 -9.04 -2.41 22.20
CA LYS A 160 -7.90 -1.47 22.23
C LYS A 160 -8.34 -0.05 22.55
N ILE A 161 -9.49 0.38 22.02
CA ILE A 161 -10.07 1.69 22.35
C ILE A 161 -10.47 1.71 23.83
N GLU A 162 -11.21 0.70 24.30
CA GLU A 162 -11.61 0.55 25.71
C GLU A 162 -10.43 0.67 26.67
N LYS A 163 -9.33 0.00 26.32
CA LYS A 163 -8.11 -0.04 27.14
C LYS A 163 -7.54 1.34 27.46
N TYR A 164 -7.74 2.34 26.59
CA TYR A 164 -7.15 3.68 26.74
C TYR A 164 -8.17 4.76 27.11
N CYS A 165 -9.45 4.44 27.08
CA CYS A 165 -10.51 5.36 27.47
C CYS A 165 -10.51 5.63 28.98
N PRO A 166 -10.86 6.86 29.43
CA PRO A 166 -11.14 7.14 30.83
C PRO A 166 -12.21 6.23 31.43
N ILE A 167 -12.11 5.97 32.75
CA ILE A 167 -13.02 5.02 33.45
C ILE A 167 -14.52 5.34 33.30
N ASN A 168 -14.87 6.63 33.21
CA ASN A 168 -16.25 7.08 33.09
C ASN A 168 -16.74 7.20 31.63
N THR A 169 -16.03 6.60 30.67
CA THR A 169 -16.46 6.55 29.27
C THR A 169 -17.73 5.70 29.13
N LYS A 170 -18.72 6.23 28.41
CA LYS A 170 -19.97 5.51 28.13
C LYS A 170 -19.84 4.78 26.79
N PHE A 171 -19.92 3.47 26.82
CA PHE A 171 -19.90 2.62 25.63
C PHE A 171 -21.32 2.32 25.16
N VAL A 172 -21.77 3.01 24.12
CA VAL A 172 -23.13 2.95 23.60
C VAL A 172 -23.18 1.97 22.44
N ARG A 173 -24.12 1.01 22.50
CA ARG A 173 -24.28 -0.05 21.48
C ARG A 173 -22.97 -0.77 21.12
N TRP A 174 -22.04 -0.83 22.04
CA TRP A 174 -20.65 -1.25 21.81
C TRP A 174 -20.51 -2.69 21.31
N LYS A 175 -21.53 -3.54 21.52
CA LYS A 175 -21.60 -4.89 20.96
C LYS A 175 -22.47 -5.00 19.70
N ALA A 176 -23.06 -3.90 19.25
CA ALA A 176 -23.88 -3.87 18.04
C ALA A 176 -23.04 -3.58 16.79
N GLN A 177 -23.55 -3.96 15.63
CA GLN A 177 -22.90 -3.70 14.34
C GLN A 177 -22.98 -2.22 13.97
N ASP A 178 -24.15 -1.61 14.16
CA ASP A 178 -24.41 -0.23 13.80
C ASP A 178 -24.37 0.71 15.00
N ARG A 179 -23.84 1.93 14.75
CA ARG A 179 -23.82 3.06 15.70
C ARG A 179 -23.10 2.77 17.01
N ALA A 180 -22.17 1.82 17.01
CA ALA A 180 -21.33 1.57 18.17
C ALA A 180 -20.39 2.74 18.38
N HIS A 181 -20.42 3.37 19.56
CA HIS A 181 -19.53 4.47 19.89
C HIS A 181 -19.18 4.54 21.37
N ALA A 182 -17.99 5.07 21.63
CA ALA A 182 -17.55 5.48 22.96
C ALA A 182 -17.76 7.00 23.10
N LEU A 183 -18.41 7.41 24.19
CA LEU A 183 -18.60 8.80 24.56
C LEU A 183 -17.74 9.10 25.77
N LEU A 184 -16.71 9.92 25.60
CA LEU A 184 -15.79 10.32 26.66
C LEU A 184 -16.47 11.29 27.64
N PRO A 185 -16.00 11.40 28.90
CA PRO A 185 -16.60 12.28 29.91
C PRO A 185 -16.69 13.77 29.50
N ASN A 186 -15.78 14.21 28.64
CA ASN A 186 -15.73 15.61 28.14
C ASN A 186 -16.53 15.83 26.86
N GLY A 187 -17.25 14.83 26.36
CA GLY A 187 -18.07 14.91 25.15
C GLY A 187 -17.39 14.42 23.88
N GLY A 188 -16.10 14.08 23.91
CA GLY A 188 -15.40 13.46 22.80
C GLY A 188 -16.02 12.13 22.41
N LYS A 189 -16.08 11.81 21.10
CA LYS A 189 -16.80 10.64 20.59
C LYS A 189 -15.95 9.82 19.64
N ILE A 190 -15.94 8.51 19.84
CA ILE A 190 -15.22 7.57 18.96
C ILE A 190 -16.23 6.58 18.37
N MET A 191 -16.48 6.68 17.07
CA MET A 191 -17.33 5.74 16.33
C MET A 191 -16.51 4.52 15.91
N SER A 192 -17.06 3.32 16.20
CA SER A 192 -16.50 2.06 15.71
C SER A 192 -17.28 1.60 14.48
N MET A 193 -16.59 1.48 13.35
CA MET A 193 -17.16 1.19 12.04
C MET A 193 -16.56 -0.08 11.42
N SER A 194 -17.12 -0.54 10.31
CA SER A 194 -16.53 -1.61 9.49
C SER A 194 -16.74 -1.35 8.00
N ALA A 195 -15.79 -1.79 7.17
CA ALA A 195 -15.88 -1.67 5.72
C ALA A 195 -17.04 -2.48 5.12
N GLU A 196 -17.43 -3.59 5.77
CA GLU A 196 -18.60 -4.40 5.37
C GLU A 196 -19.91 -3.62 5.35
N SER A 197 -20.00 -2.54 6.13
CA SER A 197 -21.19 -1.68 6.17
C SER A 197 -21.38 -0.83 4.90
N GLY A 198 -20.42 -0.86 3.97
CA GLY A 198 -20.44 -0.13 2.72
C GLY A 198 -20.02 1.34 2.87
N ARG A 199 -19.69 1.97 1.71
CA ARG A 199 -19.24 3.36 1.63
C ARG A 199 -20.28 4.35 2.18
N GLU A 200 -21.58 4.03 2.02
CA GLU A 200 -22.70 4.88 2.42
C GLU A 200 -22.68 5.18 3.92
N LYS A 201 -22.15 4.28 4.75
CA LYS A 201 -22.03 4.49 6.20
C LYS A 201 -20.94 5.49 6.58
N PHE A 202 -20.04 5.81 5.67
CA PHE A 202 -19.02 6.84 5.82
C PHE A 202 -19.49 8.20 5.26
N GLN A 203 -20.73 8.29 4.78
CA GLN A 203 -21.33 9.53 4.33
C GLN A 203 -22.01 10.27 5.49
N GLY A 204 -21.89 11.60 5.49
CA GLY A 204 -22.45 12.46 6.53
C GLY A 204 -21.54 12.62 7.76
N GLY A 205 -21.66 13.77 8.40
CA GLY A 205 -20.81 14.14 9.53
C GLY A 205 -19.47 14.73 9.11
N ALA A 206 -18.82 15.38 10.08
CA ALA A 206 -17.48 15.94 9.97
C ALA A 206 -16.65 15.43 11.17
N VAL A 207 -15.40 15.02 10.92
CA VAL A 207 -14.57 14.34 11.91
C VAL A 207 -13.14 14.88 11.91
N SER A 208 -12.48 14.83 13.07
CA SER A 208 -11.09 15.29 13.21
C SER A 208 -10.07 14.20 12.85
N LEU A 209 -10.48 12.93 12.89
CA LEU A 209 -9.63 11.80 12.55
C LEU A 209 -10.47 10.63 12.03
N VAL A 210 -10.01 9.99 10.96
CA VAL A 210 -10.46 8.66 10.56
C VAL A 210 -9.26 7.71 10.61
N VAL A 211 -9.41 6.58 11.30
CA VAL A 211 -8.43 5.49 11.29
C VAL A 211 -9.02 4.30 10.55
N LEU A 212 -8.33 3.87 9.50
CA LEU A 212 -8.66 2.68 8.71
C LEU A 212 -7.66 1.58 9.06
N ASP A 213 -8.06 0.62 9.89
CA ASP A 213 -7.19 -0.50 10.28
C ASP A 213 -7.31 -1.63 9.27
N GLU A 214 -6.19 -2.03 8.72
CA GLU A 214 -5.97 -2.84 7.54
C GLU A 214 -6.44 -2.18 6.23
N GLU A 215 -6.17 -2.82 5.09
CA GLU A 215 -6.41 -2.23 3.77
C GLU A 215 -7.91 -2.19 3.40
N HIS A 216 -8.51 -1.03 3.59
CA HIS A 216 -9.88 -0.74 3.16
C HIS A 216 -10.01 -0.56 1.65
N PRO A 217 -11.22 -0.73 1.07
CA PRO A 217 -11.51 -0.29 -0.30
C PRO A 217 -11.20 1.20 -0.50
N LYS A 218 -10.59 1.55 -1.65
CA LYS A 218 -10.23 2.94 -1.97
C LYS A 218 -11.40 3.90 -1.86
N ALA A 219 -12.61 3.49 -2.23
CA ALA A 219 -13.82 4.31 -2.15
C ALA A 219 -14.17 4.73 -0.71
N ILE A 220 -13.83 3.92 0.31
CA ILE A 220 -13.99 4.27 1.73
C ILE A 220 -12.92 5.28 2.16
N PHE A 221 -11.68 5.11 1.69
CA PHE A 221 -10.63 6.09 1.93
C PHE A 221 -10.98 7.46 1.34
N ASP A 222 -11.41 7.50 0.07
CA ASP A 222 -11.79 8.73 -0.62
C ASP A 222 -12.97 9.43 0.09
N GLU A 223 -13.97 8.67 0.55
CA GLU A 223 -15.08 9.21 1.33
C GLU A 223 -14.62 9.75 2.69
N SER A 224 -13.72 9.03 3.37
CA SER A 224 -13.15 9.46 4.66
C SER A 224 -12.38 10.77 4.55
N MET A 225 -11.65 10.98 3.46
CA MET A 225 -10.94 12.25 3.20
C MET A 225 -11.91 13.43 3.16
N LEU A 226 -13.09 13.27 2.51
CA LEU A 226 -14.12 14.30 2.46
C LEU A 226 -14.68 14.66 3.84
N ARG A 227 -14.74 13.70 4.77
CA ARG A 227 -15.26 13.92 6.14
C ARG A 227 -14.29 14.68 7.04
N CYS A 228 -13.02 14.71 6.68
CA CYS A 228 -12.00 15.41 7.44
C CYS A 228 -11.85 16.90 7.09
N ILE A 229 -12.47 17.38 6.03
CA ILE A 229 -12.25 18.74 5.49
C ILE A 229 -12.61 19.83 6.52
N ASP A 230 -13.78 19.74 7.14
CA ASP A 230 -14.34 20.80 8.00
C ASP A 230 -13.49 21.05 9.25
N TYR A 231 -12.89 19.98 9.80
CA TYR A 231 -12.03 20.07 10.99
C TYR A 231 -10.53 20.12 10.67
N LYS A 232 -10.15 20.22 9.39
CA LYS A 232 -8.76 20.03 8.97
C LYS A 232 -8.20 18.72 9.57
N GLY A 233 -9.07 17.72 9.60
CA GLY A 233 -8.78 16.40 10.13
C GLY A 233 -7.87 15.60 9.20
N LYS A 234 -7.59 14.37 9.58
CA LYS A 234 -6.73 13.50 8.79
C LYS A 234 -7.21 12.05 8.74
N VAL A 235 -6.79 11.33 7.71
CA VAL A 235 -7.01 9.89 7.58
C VAL A 235 -5.70 9.15 7.85
N ILE A 236 -5.73 8.19 8.76
CA ILE A 236 -4.58 7.31 9.05
C ILE A 236 -4.94 5.88 8.68
N CYS A 237 -4.17 5.30 7.76
CA CYS A 237 -4.26 3.89 7.41
C CYS A 237 -3.22 3.10 8.21
N THR A 238 -3.63 2.10 8.97
CA THR A 238 -2.73 1.19 9.69
C THR A 238 -2.82 -0.19 9.08
N MET A 239 -1.75 -0.75 8.52
CA MET A 239 -1.82 -2.05 7.85
C MET A 239 -0.53 -2.85 7.84
N THR A 240 -0.65 -4.16 7.66
CA THR A 240 0.43 -5.00 7.17
C THR A 240 0.20 -5.26 5.68
N PRO A 241 1.13 -4.93 4.77
CA PRO A 241 0.90 -5.00 3.32
C PRO A 241 0.94 -6.44 2.80
N LEU A 242 -0.03 -7.25 3.19
CA LEU A 242 -0.13 -8.67 2.84
C LEU A 242 -0.69 -8.93 1.44
N LYS A 243 -1.33 -7.94 0.84
CA LYS A 243 -1.87 -8.05 -0.53
C LYS A 243 -0.87 -7.62 -1.60
N GLY A 244 0.33 -7.21 -1.19
CA GLY A 244 1.36 -6.69 -2.09
C GLY A 244 1.11 -5.25 -2.52
N ILE A 245 1.43 -4.94 -3.79
CA ILE A 245 1.29 -3.60 -4.36
C ILE A 245 -0.18 -3.37 -4.73
N THR A 246 -0.82 -2.42 -4.05
CA THR A 246 -2.23 -2.06 -4.20
C THR A 246 -2.37 -0.54 -4.34
N TRP A 247 -3.61 -0.04 -4.36
CA TRP A 247 -3.90 1.40 -4.39
C TRP A 247 -3.21 2.17 -3.25
N VAL A 248 -3.02 1.51 -2.08
CA VAL A 248 -2.32 2.12 -0.93
C VAL A 248 -0.87 2.43 -1.27
N HIS A 249 -0.17 1.49 -1.92
CA HIS A 249 1.20 1.72 -2.37
C HIS A 249 1.28 2.88 -3.37
N ASP A 250 0.36 2.90 -4.35
CA ASP A 250 0.33 3.94 -5.38
C ASP A 250 0.16 5.34 -4.77
N VAL A 251 -0.75 5.47 -3.78
CA VAL A 251 -1.13 6.76 -3.18
C VAL A 251 -0.11 7.27 -2.16
N PHE A 252 0.51 6.38 -1.36
CA PHE A 252 1.35 6.79 -0.24
C PHE A 252 2.86 6.64 -0.50
N ILE A 253 3.26 5.76 -1.41
CA ILE A 253 4.68 5.44 -1.64
C ILE A 253 5.14 5.89 -3.02
N GLU A 254 4.41 5.55 -4.07
CA GLU A 254 4.85 5.79 -5.44
C GLU A 254 4.57 7.22 -5.91
N ASN A 255 3.36 7.73 -5.65
CA ASN A 255 2.93 9.05 -6.06
C ASN A 255 2.29 9.82 -4.88
N PRO A 256 3.01 10.08 -3.78
CA PRO A 256 2.45 10.75 -2.63
C PRO A 256 2.03 12.18 -2.99
N GLN A 257 0.78 12.53 -2.66
CA GLN A 257 0.28 13.89 -2.80
C GLN A 257 0.85 14.79 -1.69
N THR A 258 0.81 16.10 -1.90
CA THR A 258 1.15 17.06 -0.84
C THR A 258 0.25 16.82 0.38
N GLY A 259 0.83 16.79 1.57
CA GLY A 259 0.09 16.47 2.80
C GLY A 259 -0.03 15.00 3.14
N TYR A 260 0.38 14.10 2.22
CA TYR A 260 0.40 12.64 2.44
C TYR A 260 1.77 12.17 2.87
N GLY A 261 1.81 11.12 3.70
CA GLY A 261 3.06 10.53 4.11
C GLY A 261 2.93 9.08 4.54
N SER A 262 4.07 8.46 4.79
CA SER A 262 4.13 7.09 5.24
C SER A 262 5.28 6.84 6.22
N TYR A 263 5.11 5.87 7.09
CA TYR A 263 6.16 5.34 7.94
C TYR A 263 5.96 3.84 8.13
N THR A 264 7.05 3.09 8.05
CA THR A 264 7.00 1.63 8.17
C THR A 264 7.66 1.20 9.49
N ILE A 265 6.94 0.42 10.30
CA ILE A 265 7.41 -0.11 11.59
C ILE A 265 7.79 -1.57 11.44
N SER A 266 9.05 -1.92 11.69
CA SER A 266 9.49 -3.31 11.77
C SER A 266 8.94 -3.99 13.03
N GLY A 267 8.33 -5.17 12.87
CA GLY A 267 7.94 -5.99 14.01
C GLY A 267 9.14 -6.49 14.83
N LEU A 268 10.31 -6.60 14.20
CA LEU A 268 11.53 -7.05 14.87
C LEU A 268 12.15 -6.02 15.81
N ASP A 269 11.78 -4.74 15.65
CA ASP A 269 12.25 -3.66 16.52
C ASP A 269 11.41 -3.51 17.80
N ASN A 270 10.27 -4.22 17.88
CA ASN A 270 9.39 -4.18 19.04
C ASN A 270 10.04 -4.91 20.24
N PRO A 271 10.40 -4.20 21.31
CA PRO A 271 11.09 -4.80 22.46
C PRO A 271 10.24 -5.76 23.29
N TYR A 272 8.91 -5.75 23.08
CA TYR A 272 7.97 -6.62 23.79
C TYR A 272 7.70 -7.95 23.09
N VAL A 273 8.32 -8.19 21.95
CA VAL A 273 8.11 -9.40 21.13
C VAL A 273 9.45 -10.04 20.80
N SER A 274 9.55 -11.35 20.99
CA SER A 274 10.76 -12.09 20.64
C SER A 274 10.96 -12.16 19.13
N SER A 275 12.00 -11.51 18.63
CA SER A 275 12.37 -11.51 17.21
C SER A 275 12.69 -12.91 16.70
N VAL A 276 13.28 -13.76 17.55
CA VAL A 276 13.61 -15.17 17.24
C VAL A 276 12.34 -15.99 17.02
N LYS A 277 11.36 -15.87 17.95
CA LYS A 277 10.07 -16.58 17.81
C LYS A 277 9.33 -16.13 16.57
N MET A 278 9.34 -14.82 16.24
CA MET A 278 8.72 -14.30 15.03
C MET A 278 9.35 -14.89 13.77
N ARG A 279 10.68 -14.86 13.65
CA ARG A 279 11.39 -15.44 12.48
C ARG A 279 11.10 -16.92 12.34
N LYS A 280 11.16 -17.68 13.45
CA LYS A 280 10.86 -19.12 13.45
C LYS A 280 9.43 -19.41 12.99
N ALA A 281 8.46 -18.63 13.44
CA ALA A 281 7.05 -18.84 13.11
C ALA A 281 6.73 -18.69 11.61
N ILE A 282 7.51 -17.89 10.87
CA ILE A 282 7.28 -17.61 9.44
C ILE A 282 8.38 -18.17 8.52
N ALA A 283 9.35 -18.92 9.05
CA ALA A 283 10.49 -19.43 8.29
C ALA A 283 10.10 -20.32 7.09
N HIS A 284 8.90 -20.94 7.15
CA HIS A 284 8.35 -21.78 6.08
C HIS A 284 7.66 -20.98 4.97
N MET A 285 7.48 -19.66 5.14
CA MET A 285 6.81 -18.80 4.15
C MET A 285 7.79 -18.33 3.08
N SER A 286 7.27 -17.89 1.93
CA SER A 286 8.10 -17.25 0.90
C SER A 286 8.82 -16.01 1.44
N GLU A 287 9.95 -15.65 0.85
CA GLU A 287 10.73 -14.47 1.22
C GLU A 287 9.88 -13.20 1.19
N ALA A 288 9.11 -12.98 0.12
CA ALA A 288 8.20 -11.87 0.00
C ALA A 288 7.19 -11.79 1.19
N SER A 289 6.62 -12.94 1.58
CA SER A 289 5.70 -13.02 2.71
C SER A 289 6.42 -12.76 4.04
N GLN A 290 7.65 -13.24 4.19
CA GLN A 290 8.46 -12.95 5.37
C GLN A 290 8.78 -11.46 5.48
N ARG A 291 9.20 -10.80 4.39
CA ARG A 291 9.50 -9.37 4.36
C ARG A 291 8.29 -8.52 4.73
N SER A 292 7.13 -8.79 4.15
CA SER A 292 5.89 -8.07 4.53
C SER A 292 5.53 -8.27 6.00
N ARG A 293 5.64 -9.50 6.54
CA ARG A 293 5.24 -9.82 7.90
C ARG A 293 6.21 -9.37 8.97
N LEU A 294 7.52 -9.32 8.68
CA LEU A 294 8.54 -8.86 9.63
C LEU A 294 8.74 -7.35 9.57
N PHE A 295 8.87 -6.82 8.37
CA PHE A 295 9.30 -5.45 8.16
C PHE A 295 8.17 -4.51 7.75
N GLY A 296 7.00 -5.03 7.36
CA GLY A 296 5.91 -4.20 6.85
C GLY A 296 6.15 -3.67 5.44
N GLU A 297 7.03 -4.33 4.68
CA GLU A 297 7.36 -3.93 3.32
C GLU A 297 6.29 -4.37 2.32
N PHE A 298 6.02 -3.49 1.36
CA PHE A 298 5.25 -3.86 0.18
C PHE A 298 6.12 -4.74 -0.72
N THR A 299 5.74 -5.98 -0.85
CA THR A 299 6.47 -6.93 -1.68
C THR A 299 5.59 -7.46 -2.79
N ASN A 300 6.18 -7.84 -3.90
CA ASN A 300 5.48 -8.58 -4.92
C ASN A 300 5.12 -9.96 -4.37
N GLN A 301 3.86 -10.15 -3.96
CA GLN A 301 3.43 -11.44 -3.41
C GLN A 301 3.17 -12.46 -4.51
N GLN A 302 3.18 -13.75 -4.11
CA GLN A 302 2.85 -14.89 -4.96
C GLN A 302 1.59 -14.65 -5.79
N GLY A 303 1.67 -15.04 -7.05
CA GLY A 303 0.55 -14.94 -7.99
C GLY A 303 0.63 -13.82 -9.00
N ILE A 304 1.72 -13.04 -9.07
CA ILE A 304 1.98 -12.17 -10.21
C ILE A 304 2.22 -13.03 -11.45
N VAL A 305 1.59 -12.64 -12.55
CA VAL A 305 1.71 -13.36 -13.81
C VAL A 305 3.11 -13.20 -14.41
N TYR A 306 3.69 -12.00 -14.27
CA TYR A 306 5.02 -11.63 -14.80
C TYR A 306 6.01 -11.25 -13.69
N PRO A 307 6.51 -12.21 -12.89
CA PRO A 307 7.51 -11.94 -11.86
C PRO A 307 8.87 -11.53 -12.45
N GLU A 308 9.11 -11.82 -13.74
CA GLU A 308 10.30 -11.44 -14.49
C GLU A 308 10.40 -9.93 -14.73
N PHE A 309 9.28 -9.20 -14.65
CA PHE A 309 9.26 -7.76 -14.88
C PHE A 309 9.92 -6.99 -13.73
N ASP A 310 11.09 -6.41 -13.98
CA ASP A 310 11.82 -5.52 -13.08
C ASP A 310 11.84 -4.10 -13.66
N ARG A 311 11.41 -3.11 -12.87
CA ARG A 311 11.38 -1.69 -13.29
C ARG A 311 12.75 -1.14 -13.63
N ASN A 312 13.79 -1.55 -12.93
CA ASN A 312 15.15 -1.04 -13.12
C ASN A 312 15.81 -1.58 -14.40
N VAL A 313 15.25 -2.65 -14.95
CA VAL A 313 15.76 -3.34 -16.15
C VAL A 313 14.88 -3.05 -17.35
N HIS A 314 13.56 -3.23 -17.19
CA HIS A 314 12.61 -3.22 -18.31
C HIS A 314 12.00 -1.84 -18.59
N ILE A 315 12.18 -0.83 -17.71
CA ILE A 315 11.70 0.52 -17.98
C ILE A 315 12.87 1.40 -18.41
N VAL A 316 12.71 1.98 -19.58
CA VAL A 316 13.67 2.94 -20.13
C VAL A 316 13.04 4.33 -20.21
N LYS A 317 13.90 5.37 -20.13
CA LYS A 317 13.43 6.74 -20.35
C LYS A 317 12.89 6.86 -21.77
N SER A 318 11.72 7.48 -21.92
CA SER A 318 11.10 7.66 -23.23
C SER A 318 11.98 8.46 -24.19
N PHE A 319 12.07 7.98 -25.42
CA PHE A 319 12.69 8.63 -26.55
C PHE A 319 11.90 8.33 -27.83
N ASP A 320 12.15 9.07 -28.91
CA ASP A 320 11.56 8.80 -30.21
C ASP A 320 12.36 7.71 -30.91
N PRO A 321 11.77 6.51 -31.19
CA PRO A 321 12.47 5.43 -31.86
C PRO A 321 12.99 5.86 -33.24
N PRO A 322 14.18 5.39 -33.65
CA PRO A 322 14.73 5.67 -34.96
C PRO A 322 13.75 5.34 -36.09
N ALA A 323 13.75 6.16 -37.17
CA ALA A 323 12.78 6.00 -38.24
C ALA A 323 12.91 4.66 -39.00
N HIS A 324 14.10 4.06 -38.97
CA HIS A 324 14.36 2.78 -39.62
C HIS A 324 13.92 1.55 -38.81
N TRP A 325 13.55 1.73 -37.53
CA TRP A 325 12.99 0.64 -36.75
C TRP A 325 11.56 0.35 -37.23
N PRO A 326 11.24 -0.90 -37.59
CA PRO A 326 9.88 -1.28 -37.91
C PRO A 326 8.92 -1.00 -36.75
N ARG A 327 7.77 -0.42 -37.10
CA ARG A 327 6.75 -0.05 -36.11
C ARG A 327 5.49 -0.84 -36.28
N ASP A 328 4.88 -1.20 -35.18
CA ASP A 328 3.65 -1.98 -35.12
C ASP A 328 2.71 -1.41 -34.06
N ARG A 329 1.47 -1.84 -34.05
CA ARG A 329 0.55 -1.53 -32.96
C ARG A 329 -0.39 -2.69 -32.67
N ALA A 330 -0.79 -2.83 -31.41
CA ALA A 330 -1.77 -3.82 -31.00
C ALA A 330 -2.88 -3.19 -30.15
N ILE A 331 -4.09 -3.73 -30.29
CA ILE A 331 -5.31 -3.16 -29.73
C ILE A 331 -6.10 -4.21 -28.98
N ASP A 332 -6.43 -3.90 -27.71
CA ASP A 332 -7.50 -4.53 -26.95
C ASP A 332 -8.70 -3.59 -26.86
N PHE A 333 -9.90 -4.10 -27.20
CA PHE A 333 -11.11 -3.27 -27.29
C PHE A 333 -11.87 -3.22 -25.97
N GLY A 334 -12.27 -2.02 -25.56
CA GLY A 334 -13.16 -1.79 -24.45
C GLY A 334 -14.01 -0.54 -24.66
N VAL A 335 -15.19 -0.48 -24.05
CA VAL A 335 -16.05 0.71 -23.98
C VAL A 335 -16.18 1.14 -22.52
N ARG A 336 -16.78 0.31 -21.66
CA ARG A 336 -16.78 0.52 -20.20
C ARG A 336 -15.42 0.14 -19.62
N ASN A 337 -14.84 -0.95 -20.09
CA ASN A 337 -13.45 -1.30 -19.86
C ASN A 337 -12.56 -0.42 -20.74
N PRO A 338 -11.29 -0.23 -20.39
CA PRO A 338 -10.36 0.56 -21.19
C PRO A 338 -10.18 -0.01 -22.61
N PHE A 339 -10.17 0.87 -23.60
CA PHE A 339 -9.59 0.62 -24.91
C PHE A 339 -8.09 0.85 -24.79
N ALA A 340 -7.30 -0.18 -25.02
CA ALA A 340 -5.85 -0.13 -24.95
C ALA A 340 -5.23 -0.31 -26.33
N CYS A 341 -4.39 0.64 -26.76
CA CYS A 341 -3.55 0.50 -27.94
C CYS A 341 -2.10 0.74 -27.54
N LEU A 342 -1.24 -0.23 -27.79
CA LEU A 342 0.20 -0.12 -27.60
C LEU A 342 0.89 0.07 -28.94
N PHE A 343 1.94 0.90 -28.95
CA PHE A 343 2.77 1.19 -30.10
C PHE A 343 4.16 0.61 -29.86
N PHE A 344 4.61 -0.17 -30.83
CA PHE A 344 5.87 -0.91 -30.78
C PHE A 344 6.87 -0.41 -31.81
N ALA A 345 8.14 -0.48 -31.44
CA ALA A 345 9.27 -0.29 -32.35
C ALA A 345 10.29 -1.40 -32.09
N HIS A 346 10.75 -2.08 -33.14
CA HIS A 346 11.65 -3.22 -33.01
C HIS A 346 13.07 -2.83 -33.41
N ASP A 347 13.99 -2.84 -32.46
CA ASP A 347 15.41 -2.82 -32.75
C ASP A 347 15.82 -4.22 -33.25
N GLU A 348 15.81 -4.40 -34.56
CA GLU A 348 16.12 -5.72 -35.18
C GLU A 348 17.61 -6.11 -35.04
N ARG A 349 18.49 -5.16 -34.71
CA ARG A 349 19.91 -5.43 -34.48
C ARG A 349 20.16 -6.12 -33.16
N GLU A 350 19.53 -5.64 -32.10
CA GLU A 350 19.66 -6.16 -30.74
C GLU A 350 18.52 -7.11 -30.37
N ASP A 351 17.56 -7.37 -31.27
CA ASP A 351 16.29 -8.09 -31.05
C ASP A 351 15.52 -7.59 -29.81
N VAL A 352 15.44 -6.26 -29.64
CA VAL A 352 14.72 -5.64 -28.55
C VAL A 352 13.42 -5.01 -29.05
N LEU A 353 12.31 -5.44 -28.48
CA LEU A 353 10.99 -4.86 -28.74
C LEU A 353 10.72 -3.72 -27.75
N HIS A 354 10.58 -2.50 -28.25
CA HIS A 354 10.26 -1.32 -27.47
C HIS A 354 8.76 -1.05 -27.48
N VAL A 355 8.12 -0.97 -26.31
CA VAL A 355 6.77 -0.37 -26.17
C VAL A 355 6.98 1.11 -25.89
N TYR A 356 6.93 1.95 -26.93
CA TYR A 356 7.35 3.36 -26.82
C TYR A 356 6.23 4.34 -26.60
N ARG A 357 4.95 3.93 -26.78
CA ARG A 357 3.77 4.75 -26.56
C ARG A 357 2.56 3.88 -26.23
N GLU A 358 1.66 4.41 -25.41
CA GLU A 358 0.34 3.83 -25.14
C GLU A 358 -0.77 4.85 -25.40
N TYR A 359 -1.92 4.35 -25.84
CA TYR A 359 -3.20 5.03 -25.84
C TYR A 359 -4.19 4.20 -25.02
N TYR A 360 -4.64 4.73 -23.90
CA TYR A 360 -5.44 4.00 -22.92
C TYR A 360 -6.61 4.89 -22.48
N LYS A 361 -7.84 4.55 -22.90
CA LYS A 361 -9.04 5.37 -22.68
C LYS A 361 -10.27 4.52 -22.39
N THR A 362 -11.15 5.04 -21.53
CA THR A 362 -12.47 4.51 -21.23
C THR A 362 -13.56 5.42 -21.82
N GLU A 363 -14.79 4.93 -21.84
CA GLU A 363 -15.98 5.69 -22.23
C GLU A 363 -15.94 6.30 -23.64
N LYS A 364 -15.25 5.63 -24.55
CA LYS A 364 -15.16 6.00 -25.97
C LYS A 364 -15.55 4.82 -26.86
N THR A 365 -16.25 5.15 -27.96
CA THR A 365 -16.59 4.20 -29.00
C THR A 365 -15.36 3.79 -29.82
N SER A 366 -15.43 2.64 -30.51
CA SER A 366 -14.36 2.21 -31.42
C SER A 366 -14.08 3.24 -32.51
N LEU A 367 -15.11 3.95 -32.98
CA LEU A 367 -14.97 5.02 -33.97
C LEU A 367 -14.17 6.22 -33.43
N GLU A 368 -14.50 6.70 -32.21
CA GLU A 368 -13.77 7.80 -31.57
C GLU A 368 -12.32 7.42 -31.29
N ASN A 369 -12.09 6.20 -30.80
CA ASN A 369 -10.75 5.68 -30.57
C ASN A 369 -9.97 5.58 -31.89
N GLY A 370 -10.57 5.08 -32.97
CA GLY A 370 -9.93 4.98 -34.28
C GLY A 370 -9.55 6.36 -34.85
N ARG A 371 -10.42 7.37 -34.72
CA ARG A 371 -10.10 8.76 -35.10
C ARG A 371 -8.91 9.30 -34.32
N ASN A 372 -8.86 9.03 -33.02
CA ASN A 372 -7.75 9.44 -32.17
C ASN A 372 -6.44 8.73 -32.58
N LEU A 373 -6.47 7.45 -32.92
CA LEU A 373 -5.29 6.73 -33.43
C LEU A 373 -4.79 7.32 -34.74
N ASN A 374 -5.68 7.69 -35.67
CA ASN A 374 -5.30 8.40 -36.89
C ASN A 374 -4.69 9.78 -36.62
N ASN A 375 -5.20 10.51 -35.63
CA ASN A 375 -4.60 11.79 -35.21
C ASN A 375 -3.20 11.60 -34.64
N ILE A 376 -2.97 10.54 -33.86
CA ILE A 376 -1.64 10.18 -33.35
C ILE A 376 -0.72 9.86 -34.52
N GLN A 377 -1.14 8.99 -35.45
CA GLN A 377 -0.36 8.61 -36.62
C GLN A 377 0.08 9.84 -37.43
N ARG A 378 -0.86 10.75 -37.74
CA ARG A 378 -0.55 12.00 -38.46
C ARG A 378 0.39 12.92 -37.68
N ARG A 379 0.13 13.07 -36.38
CA ARG A 379 0.93 13.97 -35.51
C ARG A 379 2.41 13.59 -35.48
N TYR A 380 2.69 12.29 -35.45
CA TYR A 380 4.05 11.76 -35.36
C TYR A 380 4.62 11.30 -36.70
N ASN A 381 3.82 11.38 -37.78
CA ASN A 381 4.18 10.95 -39.13
C ASN A 381 4.74 9.52 -39.13
N GLU A 382 3.96 8.59 -38.56
CA GLU A 382 4.36 7.18 -38.37
C GLU A 382 3.59 6.24 -39.29
N ASP A 383 4.30 5.25 -39.83
CA ASP A 383 3.71 4.11 -40.54
C ASP A 383 3.91 2.82 -39.74
N TYR A 384 2.92 1.93 -39.81
CA TYR A 384 2.93 0.68 -39.08
C TYR A 384 2.87 -0.50 -40.04
N ARG A 385 3.74 -1.52 -39.83
CA ARG A 385 3.72 -2.76 -40.63
C ARG A 385 2.36 -3.46 -40.51
N TRP A 386 1.81 -3.48 -39.28
CA TRP A 386 0.49 -4.04 -38.99
C TRP A 386 -0.14 -3.40 -37.75
N THR A 387 -1.45 -3.65 -37.66
CA THR A 387 -2.23 -3.43 -36.44
C THR A 387 -2.85 -4.78 -36.05
N VAL A 388 -2.45 -5.31 -34.90
CA VAL A 388 -3.00 -6.57 -34.37
C VAL A 388 -4.11 -6.23 -33.38
N CYS A 389 -5.21 -6.95 -33.45
CA CYS A 389 -6.38 -6.67 -32.63
C CYS A 389 -6.90 -7.92 -31.92
N ASP A 390 -7.60 -7.70 -30.81
CA ASP A 390 -8.39 -8.74 -30.15
C ASP A 390 -9.22 -9.53 -31.21
N PRO A 391 -9.04 -10.85 -31.30
CA PRO A 391 -9.74 -11.66 -32.27
C PRO A 391 -11.26 -11.77 -32.04
N GLU A 392 -11.74 -11.52 -30.82
CA GLU A 392 -13.14 -11.61 -30.44
C GLU A 392 -13.94 -10.35 -30.77
N SER A 393 -13.29 -9.19 -30.84
CA SER A 393 -13.91 -7.89 -31.11
C SER A 393 -14.12 -7.63 -32.61
N ARG A 394 -14.92 -8.46 -33.27
CA ARG A 394 -15.16 -8.37 -34.72
C ARG A 394 -15.73 -7.02 -35.15
N ASP A 395 -16.73 -6.50 -34.42
CA ASP A 395 -17.38 -5.24 -34.74
C ASP A 395 -16.42 -4.04 -34.57
N GLY A 396 -15.63 -4.06 -33.51
CA GLY A 396 -14.59 -3.04 -33.29
C GLY A 396 -13.56 -3.00 -34.41
N ARG A 397 -13.07 -4.16 -34.85
CA ARG A 397 -12.13 -4.30 -35.97
C ARG A 397 -12.71 -3.82 -37.29
N MET A 398 -13.97 -4.17 -37.55
CA MET A 398 -14.68 -3.73 -38.77
C MET A 398 -14.89 -2.22 -38.78
N THR A 399 -15.21 -1.61 -37.61
CA THR A 399 -15.32 -0.15 -37.46
C THR A 399 -14.00 0.53 -37.75
N LEU A 400 -12.87 0.06 -37.17
CA LEU A 400 -11.55 0.61 -37.47
C LEU A 400 -11.21 0.54 -38.96
N MET A 401 -11.53 -0.58 -39.63
CA MET A 401 -11.23 -0.76 -41.04
C MET A 401 -12.09 0.13 -41.94
N ARG A 402 -13.42 0.08 -41.76
CA ARG A 402 -14.38 0.76 -42.66
C ARG A 402 -14.48 2.26 -42.42
N GLU A 403 -14.51 2.66 -41.16
CA GLU A 403 -14.80 4.06 -40.78
C GLU A 403 -13.54 4.88 -40.55
N CYS A 404 -12.40 4.22 -40.21
CA CYS A 404 -11.15 4.90 -39.89
C CYS A 404 -10.03 4.58 -40.87
N GLY A 405 -10.21 3.65 -41.83
CA GLY A 405 -9.16 3.24 -42.75
C GLY A 405 -7.96 2.55 -42.08
N ILE A 406 -8.15 2.02 -40.85
CA ILE A 406 -7.10 1.32 -40.12
C ILE A 406 -7.17 -0.17 -40.47
N GLU A 407 -6.30 -0.62 -41.37
CA GLU A 407 -6.13 -2.03 -41.67
C GLU A 407 -5.67 -2.77 -40.39
N ASN A 408 -6.31 -3.92 -40.11
CA ASN A 408 -6.02 -4.69 -38.93
C ASN A 408 -6.15 -6.19 -39.15
N LYS A 409 -5.39 -6.94 -38.35
CA LYS A 409 -5.36 -8.39 -38.33
C LYS A 409 -5.76 -8.92 -36.96
N PRO A 410 -6.53 -10.05 -36.89
CA PRO A 410 -6.81 -10.66 -35.60
C PRO A 410 -5.55 -11.31 -35.03
N ALA A 411 -5.35 -11.23 -33.71
CA ALA A 411 -4.38 -12.06 -33.04
C ALA A 411 -4.69 -13.56 -33.20
N PRO A 412 -3.69 -14.45 -33.12
CA PRO A 412 -3.90 -15.90 -33.30
C PRO A 412 -4.85 -16.48 -32.24
N LYS A 413 -6.06 -16.93 -32.66
CA LYS A 413 -7.12 -17.44 -31.75
C LYS A 413 -6.82 -18.80 -31.10
N HIS A 414 -6.00 -19.63 -31.74
CA HIS A 414 -5.73 -21.00 -31.28
C HIS A 414 -4.71 -21.09 -30.14
N LEU A 415 -4.09 -19.96 -29.80
CA LEU A 415 -3.11 -19.91 -28.74
C LEU A 415 -3.79 -19.65 -27.38
N GLY A 416 -3.45 -20.47 -26.40
CA GLY A 416 -3.94 -20.31 -25.04
C GLY A 416 -3.38 -19.05 -24.37
N VAL A 417 -4.15 -18.46 -23.46
CA VAL A 417 -3.69 -17.29 -22.67
C VAL A 417 -2.37 -17.59 -21.96
N VAL A 418 -2.22 -18.77 -21.38
CA VAL A 418 -1.00 -19.19 -20.67
C VAL A 418 0.21 -19.26 -21.60
N GLU A 419 0.00 -19.78 -22.82
CA GLU A 419 1.07 -19.87 -23.83
C GLU A 419 1.59 -18.49 -24.22
N THR A 420 0.68 -17.56 -24.51
CA THR A 420 1.05 -16.17 -24.86
C THR A 420 1.66 -15.43 -23.69
N ILE A 421 1.28 -15.71 -22.45
CA ILE A 421 1.94 -15.22 -21.24
C ILE A 421 3.40 -15.71 -21.20
N ASN A 422 3.66 -16.98 -21.48
CA ASN A 422 5.01 -17.52 -21.48
C ASN A 422 5.90 -16.85 -22.53
N TRP A 423 5.36 -16.49 -23.70
CA TRP A 423 6.13 -15.74 -24.72
C TRP A 423 6.47 -14.33 -24.29
N VAL A 424 5.60 -13.66 -23.53
CA VAL A 424 5.97 -12.36 -22.89
C VAL A 424 7.08 -12.58 -21.87
N LYS A 425 7.02 -13.64 -21.05
CA LYS A 425 8.06 -13.98 -20.08
C LYS A 425 9.41 -14.27 -20.75
N GLU A 426 9.39 -14.99 -21.88
CA GLU A 426 10.62 -15.24 -22.67
C GLU A 426 11.30 -13.92 -23.09
N ARG A 427 10.52 -12.91 -23.49
CA ARG A 427 11.07 -11.60 -23.87
C ARG A 427 11.44 -10.71 -22.69
N LEU A 428 10.86 -10.94 -21.52
CA LEU A 428 11.27 -10.29 -20.27
C LEU A 428 12.52 -10.94 -19.66
N ALA A 429 12.80 -12.21 -19.99
CA ALA A 429 13.99 -12.89 -19.50
C ALA A 429 15.25 -12.18 -20.01
N LEU A 430 16.27 -12.12 -19.14
CA LEU A 430 17.56 -11.52 -19.50
C LEU A 430 18.42 -12.52 -20.28
N ASP A 431 19.11 -12.02 -21.29
CA ASP A 431 20.14 -12.77 -22.01
C ASP A 431 21.40 -13.00 -21.15
N ALA A 432 22.42 -13.64 -21.72
CA ALA A 432 23.66 -13.92 -21.02
C ALA A 432 24.45 -12.64 -20.62
N GLU A 433 24.20 -11.56 -21.30
CA GLU A 433 24.80 -10.23 -21.07
C GLU A 433 23.98 -9.40 -20.07
N GLY A 434 22.80 -9.85 -19.68
CA GLY A 434 21.91 -9.19 -18.72
C GLY A 434 20.93 -8.21 -19.36
N ASN A 435 20.69 -8.27 -20.67
CA ASN A 435 19.77 -7.40 -21.39
C ASN A 435 18.41 -8.08 -21.62
N PRO A 436 17.29 -7.36 -21.51
CA PRO A 436 15.96 -7.86 -21.85
C PRO A 436 15.66 -7.72 -23.35
N HIS A 437 14.84 -8.62 -23.89
CA HIS A 437 14.31 -8.51 -25.26
C HIS A 437 12.99 -7.72 -25.34
N LEU A 438 12.48 -7.21 -24.23
CA LEU A 438 11.31 -6.33 -24.15
C LEU A 438 11.58 -5.19 -23.19
N VAL A 439 11.46 -3.96 -23.66
CA VAL A 439 11.56 -2.76 -22.83
C VAL A 439 10.33 -1.87 -23.01
N ILE A 440 9.99 -1.15 -21.97
CA ILE A 440 8.80 -0.31 -21.88
C ILE A 440 9.25 1.11 -21.58
N HIS A 441 8.81 2.07 -22.37
CA HIS A 441 9.12 3.46 -22.10
C HIS A 441 8.32 3.97 -20.89
N ASP A 442 8.92 4.84 -20.09
CA ASP A 442 8.36 5.35 -18.81
C ASP A 442 7.06 6.14 -18.97
N ASN A 443 6.71 6.55 -20.20
CA ASN A 443 5.43 7.17 -20.54
C ASN A 443 4.27 6.16 -20.69
N CYS A 444 4.52 4.85 -20.79
CA CYS A 444 3.52 3.78 -20.87
C CYS A 444 3.02 3.39 -19.47
N LYS A 445 2.38 4.32 -18.78
CA LYS A 445 2.03 4.20 -17.36
C LYS A 445 0.98 3.14 -17.07
N ALA A 446 -0.01 2.96 -17.96
CA ALA A 446 -1.06 1.95 -17.79
C ALA A 446 -0.47 0.54 -17.91
N LEU A 447 0.33 0.27 -18.94
CA LEU A 447 1.02 -1.01 -19.11
C LEU A 447 1.94 -1.34 -17.91
N ILE A 448 2.75 -0.38 -17.47
CA ILE A 448 3.65 -0.53 -16.30
C ILE A 448 2.84 -0.87 -15.04
N LYS A 449 1.69 -0.22 -14.86
CA LYS A 449 0.78 -0.48 -13.75
C LYS A 449 0.18 -1.88 -13.83
N GLU A 450 -0.26 -2.31 -14.99
CA GLU A 450 -0.87 -3.63 -15.19
C GLU A 450 0.14 -4.76 -14.94
N PHE A 451 1.40 -4.65 -15.39
CA PHE A 451 2.45 -5.63 -15.05
C PHE A 451 2.57 -5.89 -13.55
N ARG A 452 2.36 -4.87 -12.74
CA ARG A 452 2.45 -4.96 -11.27
C ARG A 452 1.20 -5.54 -10.62
N LEU A 453 0.05 -5.41 -11.27
CA LEU A 453 -1.26 -5.77 -10.71
C LEU A 453 -1.80 -7.08 -11.24
N TYR A 454 -1.32 -7.55 -12.40
CA TYR A 454 -1.84 -8.75 -13.07
C TYR A 454 -1.46 -10.02 -12.32
N ARG A 455 -2.48 -10.79 -11.90
CA ARG A 455 -2.30 -11.93 -10.99
C ARG A 455 -3.01 -13.16 -11.49
N TRP A 456 -2.49 -14.34 -11.11
CA TRP A 456 -3.18 -15.60 -11.27
C TRP A 456 -4.42 -15.64 -10.38
N ALA A 457 -5.53 -16.12 -10.91
CA ALA A 457 -6.73 -16.38 -10.13
C ALA A 457 -6.51 -17.61 -9.23
N LYS A 458 -7.01 -17.54 -7.99
CA LYS A 458 -7.08 -18.73 -7.12
C LYS A 458 -8.19 -19.63 -7.66
N SER A 459 -7.86 -20.61 -8.47
CA SER A 459 -8.82 -21.54 -9.04
C SER A 459 -8.34 -22.99 -8.87
N GLU A 460 -9.25 -23.87 -8.46
CA GLU A 460 -9.03 -25.32 -8.42
C GLU A 460 -8.98 -25.93 -9.85
N LYS A 461 -9.33 -25.18 -10.89
CA LYS A 461 -9.45 -25.63 -12.28
C LYS A 461 -8.28 -25.27 -13.20
N GLY A 462 -7.11 -24.93 -12.64
CA GLY A 462 -5.91 -24.61 -13.40
C GLY A 462 -5.52 -23.13 -13.40
N ASP A 463 -4.30 -22.85 -13.84
CA ASP A 463 -3.69 -21.52 -13.85
C ASP A 463 -4.37 -20.63 -14.91
N ARG A 464 -5.29 -19.78 -14.48
CA ARG A 464 -5.84 -18.71 -15.30
C ARG A 464 -5.60 -17.36 -14.62
N PRO A 465 -5.19 -16.34 -15.35
CA PRO A 465 -5.06 -15.02 -14.75
C PRO A 465 -6.43 -14.45 -14.40
N HIS A 466 -6.45 -13.60 -13.39
CA HIS A 466 -7.63 -12.85 -12.98
C HIS A 466 -7.95 -11.79 -14.06
N LYS A 467 -9.19 -11.78 -14.58
CA LYS A 467 -9.64 -10.79 -15.57
C LYS A 467 -9.87 -9.43 -14.91
N ALA A 468 -8.79 -8.72 -14.63
CA ALA A 468 -8.81 -7.34 -14.16
C ALA A 468 -7.42 -6.71 -14.35
N ASN A 469 -7.37 -5.47 -14.80
CA ASN A 469 -6.13 -4.74 -15.08
C ASN A 469 -5.22 -5.51 -16.07
N ASP A 470 -5.79 -5.93 -17.22
CA ASP A 470 -5.14 -6.79 -18.20
C ASP A 470 -5.23 -6.26 -19.65
N HIS A 471 -5.86 -5.10 -19.88
CA HIS A 471 -6.14 -4.59 -21.22
C HIS A 471 -4.87 -4.21 -22.01
N ALA A 472 -3.93 -3.52 -21.40
CA ALA A 472 -2.66 -3.20 -22.06
C ALA A 472 -1.78 -4.46 -22.18
N LEU A 473 -1.83 -5.37 -21.19
CA LEU A 473 -1.14 -6.65 -21.23
C LEU A 473 -1.73 -7.58 -22.29
N ASP A 474 -3.05 -7.54 -22.53
CA ASP A 474 -3.68 -8.30 -23.60
C ASP A 474 -3.23 -7.78 -24.98
N ALA A 475 -3.20 -6.45 -25.17
CA ALA A 475 -2.62 -5.84 -26.37
C ALA A 475 -1.15 -6.25 -26.57
N LEU A 476 -0.33 -6.26 -25.50
CA LEU A 476 1.07 -6.72 -25.55
C LEU A 476 1.16 -8.20 -25.97
N ARG A 477 0.34 -9.06 -25.39
CA ARG A 477 0.29 -10.49 -25.73
C ARG A 477 -0.12 -10.72 -27.21
N TYR A 478 -1.07 -9.93 -27.72
CA TYR A 478 -1.49 -10.01 -29.12
C TYR A 478 -0.34 -9.69 -30.07
N GLU A 479 0.44 -8.64 -29.78
CA GLU A 479 1.61 -8.29 -30.58
C GLU A 479 2.66 -9.38 -30.56
N ILE A 480 3.10 -9.81 -29.38
CA ILE A 480 4.15 -10.81 -29.23
C ILE A 480 3.75 -12.14 -29.88
N ALA A 481 2.48 -12.55 -29.74
CA ALA A 481 1.97 -13.75 -30.39
C ALA A 481 1.97 -13.64 -31.93
N PHE A 482 1.61 -12.47 -32.46
CA PHE A 482 1.62 -12.22 -33.88
C PHE A 482 3.04 -12.15 -34.43
N LEU A 483 3.94 -11.43 -33.77
CA LEU A 483 5.35 -11.30 -34.16
C LEU A 483 6.06 -12.65 -34.19
N LYS A 484 5.91 -13.46 -33.12
CA LYS A 484 6.52 -14.80 -33.07
C LYS A 484 6.06 -15.69 -34.19
N ARG A 485 4.75 -15.66 -34.51
CA ARG A 485 4.21 -16.42 -35.65
C ARG A 485 4.73 -15.93 -37.01
N TRP A 486 4.83 -14.60 -37.15
CA TRP A 486 5.37 -14.02 -38.39
C TRP A 486 6.84 -14.43 -38.61
N GLN A 487 7.66 -14.42 -37.54
CA GLN A 487 9.05 -14.91 -37.59
C GLN A 487 9.18 -16.39 -37.94
N MET A 488 8.23 -17.25 -37.54
CA MET A 488 8.22 -18.68 -37.86
C MET A 488 7.86 -18.97 -39.32
N HIS A 489 7.33 -18.02 -40.06
CA HIS A 489 6.90 -18.16 -41.43
C HIS A 489 7.79 -17.42 -42.45
N GLN A 490 8.86 -16.78 -41.99
CA GLN A 490 9.97 -16.31 -42.81
C GLN A 490 11.07 -17.37 -42.92
#